data_d75070e8b8b6b7e288d3a7ade3a6fac6
#
_entry.id   d75070e8b8b6b7e288d3a7ade3a6fac6
#
_cell.length_a   1.000
_cell.length_b   1.000
_cell.length_c   1.000
_cell.angle_alpha   90.00
_cell.angle_beta   90.00
_cell.angle_gamma   90.00
#
_symmetry.space_group_name_H-M   'P 1'
#
loop_
_entity.id
_entity.type
_entity.pdbx_description
1 polymer ?
#
loop_
_entity_poly.entity_id
_entity_poly.type
_entity_poly.pdbx_seq_one_letter_code
_entity_poly.pdbx_strand_id
1 'polypeptide(L)'
;DIVVWLYYREMNVVKLGFSNPHRDIYFSSKGHDAPGLYAVLFSLGIIPEELFLKLRRLGGLHGHPDVINHGIEAKSGSLGMGISKGRCITWAKKYLRLPGRVFVVTGDGEFQEGQNFEALQGAAHLSQDRLMVILDHNKIQSDKLVNEIIDLGDLETKFSSFGWHVERCDGNDFQAIERTFTKIGRIKHRPKIIIADTIKGKGVSFMEHPNAIKENGIYKWHDGAPDD
;
A
#
# COMPACT_ATOMS: atom_id res chain seq x y z
N ASP A 1 8.90 -5.21 2.50
CA ASP A 1 8.53 -6.60 2.19
C ASP A 1 7.30 -6.66 1.28
N ILE A 2 6.17 -6.03 1.63
CA ILE A 2 4.90 -6.09 0.85
C ILE A 2 5.12 -5.66 -0.61
N VAL A 3 5.71 -4.48 -0.85
CA VAL A 3 5.93 -3.96 -2.21
C VAL A 3 6.89 -4.85 -3.00
N VAL A 4 7.93 -5.37 -2.34
CA VAL A 4 8.86 -6.35 -2.94
C VAL A 4 8.10 -7.61 -3.37
N TRP A 5 7.27 -8.18 -2.48
CA TRP A 5 6.45 -9.34 -2.83
C TRP A 5 5.57 -9.07 -4.05
N LEU A 6 4.86 -7.94 -4.06
CA LEU A 6 3.96 -7.57 -5.14
C LEU A 6 4.67 -7.54 -6.49
N TYR A 7 5.78 -6.83 -6.60
CA TYR A 7 6.48 -6.67 -7.88
C TYR A 7 7.26 -7.89 -8.32
N TYR A 8 7.89 -8.63 -7.39
CA TYR A 8 8.75 -9.75 -7.74
C TYR A 8 8.04 -11.10 -7.84
N ARG A 9 6.85 -11.24 -7.26
CA ARG A 9 6.14 -12.52 -7.18
C ARG A 9 4.69 -12.48 -7.62
N GLU A 10 3.92 -11.50 -7.17
CA GLU A 10 2.46 -11.56 -7.26
C GLU A 10 1.92 -10.91 -8.54
N MET A 11 2.48 -9.79 -8.95
CA MET A 11 1.98 -9.00 -10.07
C MET A 11 2.61 -9.43 -11.40
N ASN A 12 1.83 -9.28 -12.47
CA ASN A 12 2.29 -9.58 -13.82
C ASN A 12 2.93 -8.39 -14.55
N VAL A 13 2.98 -7.20 -13.91
CA VAL A 13 3.44 -5.96 -14.54
C VAL A 13 4.88 -6.02 -15.02
N VAL A 14 5.77 -6.66 -14.25
CA VAL A 14 7.19 -6.82 -14.63
C VAL A 14 7.33 -7.67 -15.90
N LYS A 15 6.49 -8.70 -16.05
CA LYS A 15 6.48 -9.58 -17.23
C LYS A 15 5.82 -8.93 -18.46
N LEU A 16 4.72 -8.20 -18.24
CA LEU A 16 3.93 -7.62 -19.34
C LEU A 16 4.41 -6.23 -19.76
N GLY A 17 5.09 -5.52 -18.87
CA GLY A 17 5.47 -4.11 -19.05
C GLY A 17 4.39 -3.11 -18.61
N PHE A 18 4.84 -1.93 -18.21
CA PHE A 18 3.98 -0.86 -17.67
C PHE A 18 3.01 -0.24 -18.69
N SER A 19 3.27 -0.40 -19.98
CA SER A 19 2.37 0.08 -21.05
C SER A 19 1.28 -0.92 -21.44
N ASN A 20 1.36 -2.17 -20.97
CA ASN A 20 0.39 -3.20 -21.33
C ASN A 20 -0.93 -3.00 -20.56
N PRO A 21 -2.08 -2.83 -21.25
CA PRO A 21 -3.37 -2.60 -20.58
C PRO A 21 -3.87 -3.80 -19.76
N HIS A 22 -3.32 -4.99 -20.00
CA HIS A 22 -3.68 -6.23 -19.28
C HIS A 22 -2.91 -6.42 -17.97
N ARG A 23 -1.94 -5.51 -17.67
CA ARG A 23 -1.13 -5.61 -16.46
C ARG A 23 -1.94 -5.45 -15.18
N ASP A 24 -1.43 -6.00 -14.11
CA ASP A 24 -1.82 -5.61 -12.76
C ASP A 24 -1.34 -4.17 -12.48
N ILE A 25 -2.07 -3.47 -11.63
CA ILE A 25 -1.80 -2.08 -11.25
C ILE A 25 -1.54 -2.02 -9.75
N TYR A 26 -0.50 -1.31 -9.36
CA TYR A 26 -0.18 -1.04 -7.98
C TYR A 26 -0.02 0.47 -7.75
N PHE A 27 -0.51 0.94 -6.62
CA PHE A 27 -0.12 2.23 -6.05
C PHE A 27 -0.32 2.27 -4.54
N SER A 28 0.44 3.14 -3.88
CA SER A 28 0.26 3.41 -2.46
C SER A 28 -0.65 4.61 -2.26
N SER A 29 -1.65 4.47 -1.39
CA SER A 29 -2.51 5.57 -0.95
C SER A 29 -1.77 6.50 0.00
N LYS A 30 -0.91 5.94 0.85
CA LYS A 30 -0.02 6.68 1.74
C LYS A 30 1.28 7.10 1.01
N GLY A 31 1.21 8.12 0.18
CA GLY A 31 2.31 8.52 -0.72
C GLY A 31 3.65 8.81 -0.05
N HIS A 32 3.69 9.00 1.27
CA HIS A 32 4.92 9.22 2.03
C HIS A 32 5.82 7.96 2.13
N ASP A 33 5.32 6.77 1.76
CA ASP A 33 6.12 5.54 1.63
C ASP A 33 6.85 5.43 0.27
N ALA A 34 6.83 6.50 -0.53
CA ALA A 34 7.47 6.60 -1.83
C ALA A 34 8.91 6.06 -1.91
N PRO A 35 9.79 6.28 -0.90
CA PRO A 35 11.16 5.75 -0.96
C PRO A 35 11.20 4.23 -1.13
N GLY A 36 10.30 3.49 -0.48
CA GLY A 36 10.20 2.03 -0.63
C GLY A 36 9.77 1.60 -2.02
N LEU A 37 8.78 2.29 -2.61
CA LEU A 37 8.35 2.05 -3.99
C LEU A 37 9.47 2.38 -4.99
N TYR A 38 10.11 3.52 -4.84
CA TYR A 38 11.19 3.93 -5.73
C TYR A 38 12.39 2.98 -5.67
N ALA A 39 12.73 2.46 -4.49
CA ALA A 39 13.78 1.47 -4.33
C ALA A 39 13.46 0.17 -5.11
N VAL A 40 12.21 -0.28 -5.07
CA VAL A 40 11.77 -1.45 -5.85
C VAL A 40 11.81 -1.15 -7.35
N LEU A 41 11.30 0.00 -7.80
CA LEU A 41 11.33 0.37 -9.22
C LEU A 41 12.76 0.57 -9.74
N PHE A 42 13.65 1.11 -8.91
CA PHE A 42 15.08 1.21 -9.23
C PHE A 42 15.71 -0.17 -9.37
N SER A 43 15.46 -1.08 -8.42
CA SER A 43 16.00 -2.45 -8.47
C SER A 43 15.52 -3.28 -9.68
N LEU A 44 14.38 -2.87 -10.26
CA LEU A 44 13.82 -3.44 -11.51
C LEU A 44 14.33 -2.73 -12.77
N GLY A 45 15.19 -1.72 -12.65
CA GLY A 45 15.68 -0.92 -13.77
C GLY A 45 14.64 0.01 -14.40
N ILE A 46 13.53 0.29 -13.71
CA ILE A 46 12.46 1.17 -14.18
C ILE A 46 12.79 2.64 -13.93
N ILE A 47 13.36 2.95 -12.78
CA ILE A 47 13.83 4.29 -12.40
C ILE A 47 15.35 4.32 -12.56
N PRO A 48 15.92 5.26 -13.34
CA PRO A 48 17.37 5.38 -13.46
C PRO A 48 18.01 5.90 -12.17
N GLU A 49 19.26 5.51 -11.94
CA GLU A 49 20.01 5.83 -10.71
C GLU A 49 20.09 7.35 -10.45
N GLU A 50 20.32 8.11 -11.49
CA GLU A 50 20.42 9.57 -11.39
C GLU A 50 19.15 10.25 -10.87
N LEU A 51 17.94 9.70 -11.14
CA LEU A 51 16.69 10.18 -10.56
C LEU A 51 16.51 9.64 -9.14
N PHE A 52 16.89 8.39 -8.90
CA PHE A 52 16.79 7.76 -7.58
C PHE A 52 17.63 8.51 -6.53
N LEU A 53 18.85 8.89 -6.88
CA LEU A 53 19.75 9.66 -6.01
C LEU A 53 19.31 11.12 -5.79
N LYS A 54 18.35 11.61 -6.57
CA LYS A 54 17.78 12.96 -6.44
C LYS A 54 16.39 12.96 -5.80
N LEU A 55 16.08 11.99 -4.96
CA LEU A 55 14.81 11.97 -4.24
C LEU A 55 14.60 13.29 -3.46
N ARG A 56 13.42 13.92 -3.63
CA ARG A 56 13.03 15.20 -3.02
C ARG A 56 13.94 16.38 -3.37
N ARG A 57 14.69 16.29 -4.47
CA ARG A 57 15.52 17.38 -5.00
C ARG A 57 14.94 17.89 -6.32
N LEU A 58 15.25 19.11 -6.67
CA LEU A 58 14.84 19.72 -7.95
C LEU A 58 15.31 18.88 -9.14
N GLY A 59 14.38 18.54 -10.05
CA GLY A 59 14.66 17.69 -11.21
C GLY A 59 14.82 16.20 -10.88
N GLY A 60 14.51 15.78 -9.65
CA GLY A 60 14.52 14.39 -9.20
C GLY A 60 13.14 13.84 -8.88
N LEU A 61 13.10 12.75 -8.12
CA LEU A 61 11.85 12.08 -7.70
C LEU A 61 11.10 12.91 -6.65
N HIS A 62 9.79 12.98 -6.80
CA HIS A 62 8.91 13.65 -5.86
C HIS A 62 8.84 12.90 -4.51
N GLY A 63 8.61 13.62 -3.43
CA GLY A 63 8.43 13.04 -2.09
C GLY A 63 7.18 12.18 -1.95
N HIS A 64 6.19 12.41 -2.82
CA HIS A 64 5.02 11.53 -3.02
C HIS A 64 5.01 11.09 -4.49
N PRO A 65 4.60 9.85 -4.80
CA PRO A 65 4.58 9.36 -6.17
C PRO A 65 3.73 10.24 -7.09
N ASP A 66 4.28 10.57 -8.27
CA ASP A 66 3.59 11.33 -9.29
C ASP A 66 3.67 10.59 -10.63
N VAL A 67 2.56 10.56 -11.36
CA VAL A 67 2.39 9.86 -12.64
C VAL A 67 3.29 10.38 -13.77
N ILE A 68 3.97 11.49 -13.56
CA ILE A 68 5.00 11.98 -14.47
C ILE A 68 6.20 11.02 -14.54
N ASN A 69 6.44 10.25 -13.50
CA ASN A 69 7.52 9.26 -13.44
C ASN A 69 7.04 7.92 -13.98
N HIS A 70 7.85 7.30 -14.85
CA HIS A 70 7.54 5.99 -15.39
C HIS A 70 7.40 4.94 -14.28
N GLY A 71 6.39 4.08 -14.39
CA GLY A 71 6.09 3.05 -13.38
C GLY A 71 5.20 3.52 -12.23
N ILE A 72 4.82 4.79 -12.18
CA ILE A 72 3.88 5.33 -11.18
C ILE A 72 2.47 5.39 -11.77
N GLU A 73 1.53 4.72 -11.11
CA GLU A 73 0.17 4.50 -11.61
C GLU A 73 -0.86 5.51 -11.09
N ALA A 74 -0.59 6.14 -9.96
CA ALA A 74 -1.47 7.15 -9.38
C ALA A 74 -0.68 8.18 -8.57
N LYS A 75 -1.10 9.42 -8.66
CA LYS A 75 -0.64 10.48 -7.77
C LYS A 75 -1.24 10.27 -6.39
N SER A 76 -0.42 10.34 -5.36
CA SER A 76 -0.82 10.11 -3.97
C SER A 76 -0.40 11.29 -3.07
N GLY A 77 -0.72 11.20 -1.76
CA GLY A 77 -0.43 12.24 -0.77
C GLY A 77 -1.69 12.73 -0.06
N SER A 78 -2.86 12.74 -0.71
CA SER A 78 -4.14 12.94 -0.04
C SER A 78 -4.61 11.59 0.52
N LEU A 79 -4.53 11.43 1.85
CA LEU A 79 -4.91 10.20 2.53
C LEU A 79 -6.41 9.89 2.34
N GLY A 80 -6.76 8.61 2.38
CA GLY A 80 -8.14 8.13 2.20
C GLY A 80 -8.60 8.02 0.74
N MET A 81 -7.87 8.58 -0.23
CA MET A 81 -8.26 8.60 -1.65
C MET A 81 -7.96 7.28 -2.38
N GLY A 82 -7.05 6.46 -1.87
CA GLY A 82 -6.52 5.32 -2.63
C GLY A 82 -7.55 4.27 -2.96
N ILE A 83 -8.41 3.88 -2.00
CA ILE A 83 -9.43 2.86 -2.25
C ILE A 83 -10.43 3.35 -3.31
N SER A 84 -10.83 4.62 -3.28
CA SER A 84 -11.70 5.22 -4.31
C SER A 84 -11.07 5.16 -5.69
N LYS A 85 -9.78 5.53 -5.83
CA LYS A 85 -9.04 5.42 -7.09
C LYS A 85 -8.95 3.97 -7.57
N GLY A 86 -8.58 3.04 -6.67
CA GLY A 86 -8.49 1.62 -6.97
C GLY A 86 -9.82 1.03 -7.44
N ARG A 87 -10.93 1.42 -6.78
CA ARG A 87 -12.28 1.06 -7.17
C ARG A 87 -12.62 1.53 -8.58
N CYS A 88 -12.31 2.79 -8.91
CA CYS A 88 -12.57 3.35 -10.23
C CYS A 88 -11.75 2.66 -11.33
N ILE A 89 -10.46 2.39 -11.08
CA ILE A 89 -9.59 1.67 -12.02
C ILE A 89 -10.10 0.23 -12.22
N THR A 90 -10.50 -0.46 -11.15
CA THR A 90 -11.06 -1.81 -11.23
C THR A 90 -12.36 -1.82 -12.03
N TRP A 91 -13.22 -0.83 -11.81
CA TRP A 91 -14.45 -0.66 -12.57
C TRP A 91 -14.17 -0.42 -14.07
N ALA A 92 -13.24 0.48 -14.38
CA ALA A 92 -12.85 0.79 -15.76
C ALA A 92 -12.28 -0.45 -16.47
N LYS A 93 -11.40 -1.22 -15.83
CA LYS A 93 -10.89 -2.48 -16.37
C LYS A 93 -12.03 -3.47 -16.66
N LYS A 94 -13.01 -3.61 -15.77
CA LYS A 94 -14.18 -4.47 -15.97
C LYS A 94 -15.02 -4.00 -17.15
N TYR A 95 -15.31 -2.70 -17.24
CA TYR A 95 -16.09 -2.09 -18.33
C TYR A 95 -15.42 -2.30 -19.69
N LEU A 96 -14.11 -2.11 -19.76
CA LEU A 96 -13.31 -2.30 -20.96
C LEU A 96 -12.97 -3.78 -21.24
N ARG A 97 -13.46 -4.71 -20.44
CA ARG A 97 -13.15 -6.15 -20.49
C ARG A 97 -11.65 -6.47 -20.45
N LEU A 98 -10.88 -5.63 -19.78
CA LEU A 98 -9.45 -5.82 -19.58
C LEU A 98 -9.21 -6.71 -18.34
N PRO A 99 -8.30 -7.69 -18.42
CA PRO A 99 -7.84 -8.43 -17.24
C PRO A 99 -6.95 -7.52 -16.36
N GLY A 100 -6.38 -8.12 -15.30
CA GLY A 100 -5.49 -7.45 -14.38
C GLY A 100 -6.22 -7.05 -13.10
N ARG A 101 -5.46 -7.10 -12.01
CA ARG A 101 -5.90 -6.77 -10.65
C ARG A 101 -5.40 -5.37 -10.29
N VAL A 102 -5.99 -4.79 -9.25
CA VAL A 102 -5.58 -3.49 -8.71
C VAL A 102 -5.22 -3.69 -7.25
N PHE A 103 -3.98 -3.36 -6.90
CA PHE A 103 -3.43 -3.43 -5.56
C PHE A 103 -3.25 -2.02 -5.00
N VAL A 104 -3.80 -1.78 -3.83
CA VAL A 104 -3.71 -0.49 -3.14
C VAL A 104 -3.13 -0.73 -1.75
N VAL A 105 -1.98 -0.15 -1.46
CA VAL A 105 -1.44 -0.14 -0.10
C VAL A 105 -1.96 1.08 0.64
N THR A 106 -2.48 0.87 1.84
CA THR A 106 -2.99 1.91 2.74
C THR A 106 -2.25 1.85 4.07
N GLY A 107 -2.27 2.94 4.84
CA GLY A 107 -1.81 2.96 6.22
C GLY A 107 -2.97 2.78 7.21
N ASP A 108 -2.66 2.35 8.43
CA ASP A 108 -3.66 2.21 9.50
C ASP A 108 -4.21 3.57 9.94
N GLY A 109 -3.38 4.55 10.24
CA GLY A 109 -3.85 5.91 10.54
C GLY A 109 -4.67 6.54 9.42
N GLU A 110 -4.42 6.16 8.17
CA GLU A 110 -5.22 6.60 7.02
C GLU A 110 -6.68 6.13 7.11
N PHE A 111 -6.97 5.02 7.79
CA PHE A 111 -8.34 4.55 8.00
C PHE A 111 -9.17 5.41 8.98
N GLN A 112 -8.60 6.46 9.54
CA GLN A 112 -9.35 7.50 10.23
C GLN A 112 -10.07 8.44 9.25
N GLU A 113 -9.67 8.46 7.97
CA GLU A 113 -10.34 9.21 6.91
C GLU A 113 -11.67 8.55 6.51
N GLY A 114 -12.78 9.26 6.65
CA GLY A 114 -14.14 8.76 6.36
C GLY A 114 -14.32 8.26 4.92
N GLN A 115 -13.61 8.85 3.98
CA GLN A 115 -13.66 8.51 2.55
C GLN A 115 -13.27 7.06 2.26
N ASN A 116 -12.43 6.43 3.10
CA ASN A 116 -12.15 5.00 2.98
C ASN A 116 -13.43 4.17 3.12
N PHE A 117 -14.27 4.46 4.12
CA PHE A 117 -15.51 3.71 4.38
C PHE A 117 -16.53 3.89 3.26
N GLU A 118 -16.65 5.08 2.68
CA GLU A 118 -17.46 5.33 1.49
C GLU A 118 -17.00 4.46 0.31
N ALA A 119 -15.68 4.37 0.11
CA ALA A 119 -15.11 3.54 -0.96
C ALA A 119 -15.33 2.04 -0.73
N LEU A 120 -15.22 1.57 0.52
CA LEU A 120 -15.47 0.16 0.88
C LEU A 120 -16.88 -0.27 0.48
N GLN A 121 -17.90 0.52 0.80
CA GLN A 121 -19.30 0.23 0.45
C GLN A 121 -19.48 0.07 -1.06
N GLY A 122 -18.97 1.03 -1.84
CA GLY A 122 -19.11 1.00 -3.28
C GLY A 122 -18.38 -0.16 -3.96
N ALA A 123 -17.21 -0.55 -3.46
CA ALA A 123 -16.46 -1.69 -3.98
C ALA A 123 -17.18 -3.02 -3.72
N ALA A 124 -17.72 -3.20 -2.51
CA ALA A 124 -18.51 -4.38 -2.15
C ALA A 124 -19.80 -4.49 -2.96
N HIS A 125 -20.55 -3.38 -3.10
CA HIS A 125 -21.77 -3.32 -3.91
C HIS A 125 -21.52 -3.77 -5.36
N LEU A 126 -20.41 -3.36 -5.97
CA LEU A 126 -20.02 -3.73 -7.33
C LEU A 126 -19.32 -5.09 -7.44
N SER A 127 -19.20 -5.83 -6.33
CA SER A 127 -18.53 -7.14 -6.27
C SER A 127 -17.14 -7.13 -6.93
N GLN A 128 -16.33 -6.12 -6.60
CA GLN A 128 -15.04 -5.85 -7.27
C GLN A 128 -13.95 -6.81 -6.80
N ASP A 129 -14.01 -8.05 -7.21
CA ASP A 129 -13.12 -9.13 -6.79
C ASP A 129 -11.67 -9.03 -7.32
N ARG A 130 -11.39 -8.06 -8.18
CA ARG A 130 -10.04 -7.74 -8.65
C ARG A 130 -9.40 -6.57 -7.90
N LEU A 131 -10.14 -5.92 -7.00
CA LEU A 131 -9.61 -4.92 -6.09
C LEU A 131 -9.06 -5.61 -4.85
N MET A 132 -7.80 -5.35 -4.54
CA MET A 132 -7.11 -5.85 -3.37
C MET A 132 -6.46 -4.69 -2.62
N VAL A 133 -6.88 -4.48 -1.40
CA VAL A 133 -6.29 -3.49 -0.48
C VAL A 133 -5.35 -4.23 0.46
N ILE A 134 -4.18 -3.68 0.70
CA ILE A 134 -3.25 -4.14 1.71
C ILE A 134 -3.11 -3.03 2.74
N LEU A 135 -3.60 -3.28 3.94
CA LEU A 135 -3.45 -2.38 5.07
C LEU A 135 -2.10 -2.66 5.74
N ASP A 136 -1.16 -1.73 5.61
CA ASP A 136 0.07 -1.72 6.38
C ASP A 136 -0.24 -1.31 7.82
N HIS A 137 -0.47 -2.32 8.66
CA HIS A 137 -0.85 -2.17 10.06
C HIS A 137 0.41 -2.12 10.94
N ASN A 138 1.16 -1.03 10.82
CA ASN A 138 2.38 -0.80 11.58
C ASN A 138 2.15 -0.11 12.94
N LYS A 139 0.92 0.27 13.25
CA LYS A 139 0.43 0.84 14.51
C LYS A 139 0.94 2.25 14.82
N ILE A 140 1.67 2.88 13.89
CA ILE A 140 2.22 4.23 14.06
C ILE A 140 1.60 5.17 13.03
N GLN A 141 1.03 6.27 13.51
CA GLN A 141 0.53 7.38 12.70
C GLN A 141 1.39 8.61 12.96
N SER A 142 2.06 9.09 11.91
CA SER A 142 3.07 10.15 12.05
C SER A 142 4.13 9.76 13.09
N ASP A 143 4.05 10.30 14.26
CA ASP A 143 5.02 10.14 15.36
C ASP A 143 4.45 9.44 16.61
N LYS A 144 3.17 9.03 16.60
CA LYS A 144 2.48 8.40 17.74
C LYS A 144 1.78 7.10 17.39
N LEU A 145 1.42 6.34 18.41
CA LEU A 145 0.60 5.15 18.23
C LEU A 145 -0.80 5.52 17.73
N VAL A 146 -1.32 4.76 16.78
CA VAL A 146 -2.66 4.99 16.19
C VAL A 146 -3.75 4.95 17.26
N ASN A 147 -3.67 4.01 18.19
CA ASN A 147 -4.66 3.87 19.29
C ASN A 147 -4.61 5.00 20.31
N GLU A 148 -3.51 5.75 20.41
CA GLU A 148 -3.44 6.96 21.25
C GLU A 148 -4.09 8.18 20.60
N ILE A 149 -4.25 8.16 19.26
CA ILE A 149 -4.86 9.23 18.49
C ILE A 149 -6.34 8.93 18.29
N ILE A 150 -6.66 7.88 17.54
CA ILE A 150 -8.02 7.34 17.37
C ILE A 150 -7.90 5.82 17.24
N ASP A 151 -8.46 5.09 18.20
CA ASP A 151 -8.51 3.63 18.12
C ASP A 151 -9.42 3.19 16.98
N LEU A 152 -8.87 2.37 16.10
CA LEU A 152 -9.61 1.82 14.96
C LEU A 152 -10.49 0.62 15.34
N GLY A 153 -10.36 0.09 16.55
CA GLY A 153 -11.09 -1.08 17.03
C GLY A 153 -10.76 -2.36 16.26
N ASP A 154 -11.70 -3.31 16.24
CA ASP A 154 -11.54 -4.57 15.50
C ASP A 154 -11.65 -4.36 13.98
N LEU A 155 -10.51 -4.31 13.33
CA LEU A 155 -10.40 -4.10 11.89
C LEU A 155 -10.98 -5.25 11.08
N GLU A 156 -10.84 -6.50 11.54
CA GLU A 156 -11.34 -7.67 10.82
C GLU A 156 -12.87 -7.65 10.75
N THR A 157 -13.52 -7.46 11.90
CA THR A 157 -14.97 -7.30 11.98
C THR A 157 -15.44 -6.07 11.19
N LYS A 158 -14.73 -4.94 11.32
CA LYS A 158 -15.07 -3.69 10.62
C LYS A 158 -15.08 -3.89 9.11
N PHE A 159 -14.04 -4.42 8.50
CA PHE A 159 -13.99 -4.64 7.06
C PHE A 159 -14.94 -5.73 6.58
N SER A 160 -15.12 -6.79 7.37
CA SER A 160 -16.07 -7.85 7.05
C SER A 160 -17.51 -7.33 7.00
N SER A 161 -17.89 -6.40 7.90
CA SER A 161 -19.21 -5.78 7.92
C SER A 161 -19.53 -4.97 6.68
N PHE A 162 -18.51 -4.43 5.99
CA PHE A 162 -18.65 -3.80 4.67
C PHE A 162 -18.75 -4.79 3.51
N GLY A 163 -18.75 -6.10 3.77
CA GLY A 163 -18.84 -7.13 2.73
C GLY A 163 -17.52 -7.51 2.07
N TRP A 164 -16.39 -7.08 2.62
CA TRP A 164 -15.06 -7.44 2.12
C TRP A 164 -14.64 -8.83 2.63
N HIS A 165 -13.83 -9.52 1.84
CA HIS A 165 -13.09 -10.68 2.33
C HIS A 165 -11.82 -10.18 3.03
N VAL A 166 -11.62 -10.61 4.28
CA VAL A 166 -10.52 -10.15 5.12
C VAL A 166 -9.59 -11.31 5.43
N GLU A 167 -8.31 -11.08 5.28
CA GLU A 167 -7.23 -11.95 5.77
C GLU A 167 -6.24 -11.11 6.57
N ARG A 168 -5.54 -11.75 7.50
CA ARG A 168 -4.51 -11.12 8.31
C ARG A 168 -3.24 -11.95 8.31
N CYS A 169 -2.08 -11.31 8.23
CA CYS A 169 -0.80 -11.99 8.25
C CYS A 169 0.31 -11.11 8.82
N ASP A 170 1.43 -11.73 9.16
CA ASP A 170 2.69 -11.02 9.36
C ASP A 170 3.15 -10.44 8.01
N GLY A 171 3.17 -9.11 7.91
CA GLY A 171 3.56 -8.37 6.70
C GLY A 171 5.08 -8.27 6.51
N ASN A 172 5.87 -8.77 7.46
CA ASN A 172 7.32 -8.87 7.36
C ASN A 172 7.83 -10.32 7.13
N ASP A 173 6.92 -11.31 7.07
CA ASP A 173 7.24 -12.69 6.72
C ASP A 173 6.76 -13.04 5.32
N PHE A 174 7.68 -13.27 4.37
CA PHE A 174 7.37 -13.63 3.00
C PHE A 174 6.55 -14.93 2.89
N GLN A 175 6.75 -15.90 3.78
CA GLN A 175 5.97 -17.14 3.75
C GLN A 175 4.53 -16.91 4.20
N ALA A 176 4.31 -16.05 5.20
CA ALA A 176 2.97 -15.66 5.62
C ALA A 176 2.24 -14.87 4.53
N ILE A 177 2.94 -13.96 3.87
CA ILE A 177 2.43 -13.21 2.71
C ILE A 177 2.03 -14.18 1.59
N GLU A 178 2.89 -15.14 1.21
CA GLU A 178 2.62 -16.11 0.15
C GLU A 178 1.37 -16.95 0.43
N ARG A 179 1.27 -17.50 1.66
CA ARG A 179 0.08 -18.28 2.08
C ARG A 179 -1.19 -17.45 1.97
N THR A 180 -1.13 -16.19 2.39
CA THR A 180 -2.26 -15.27 2.36
C THR A 180 -2.68 -14.93 0.93
N PHE A 181 -1.75 -14.60 0.04
CA PHE A 181 -2.06 -14.34 -1.37
C PHE A 181 -2.61 -15.58 -2.08
N THR A 182 -2.10 -16.78 -1.78
CA THR A 182 -2.62 -18.04 -2.30
C THR A 182 -4.08 -18.28 -1.88
N LYS A 183 -4.40 -18.00 -0.63
CA LYS A 183 -5.75 -18.16 -0.07
C LYS A 183 -6.72 -17.14 -0.68
N ILE A 184 -6.34 -15.88 -0.66
CA ILE A 184 -7.19 -14.76 -1.11
C ILE A 184 -7.42 -14.77 -2.64
N GLY A 185 -6.49 -15.31 -3.40
CA GLY A 185 -6.60 -15.46 -4.87
C GLY A 185 -7.76 -16.35 -5.32
N ARG A 186 -8.24 -17.24 -4.44
CA ARG A 186 -9.38 -18.14 -4.71
C ARG A 186 -10.74 -17.47 -4.51
N ILE A 187 -10.79 -16.34 -3.84
CA ILE A 187 -12.02 -15.63 -3.51
C ILE A 187 -12.54 -14.89 -4.73
N LYS A 188 -13.84 -15.05 -5.02
CA LYS A 188 -14.55 -14.42 -6.13
C LYS A 188 -15.71 -13.57 -5.61
N HIS A 189 -16.13 -12.63 -6.45
CA HIS A 189 -17.31 -11.79 -6.23
C HIS A 189 -17.27 -10.91 -4.96
N ARG A 190 -16.11 -10.73 -4.35
CA ARG A 190 -15.92 -9.85 -3.18
C ARG A 190 -14.58 -9.12 -3.30
N PRO A 191 -14.52 -7.81 -3.01
CA PRO A 191 -13.25 -7.12 -2.85
C PRO A 191 -12.51 -7.69 -1.63
N LYS A 192 -11.21 -7.50 -1.60
CA LYS A 192 -10.32 -8.18 -0.65
C LYS A 192 -9.45 -7.18 0.08
N ILE A 193 -9.28 -7.41 1.38
CA ILE A 193 -8.32 -6.66 2.19
C ILE A 193 -7.43 -7.62 2.97
N ILE A 194 -6.14 -7.35 2.96
CA ILE A 194 -5.13 -8.02 3.78
C ILE A 194 -4.72 -7.03 4.87
N ILE A 195 -4.90 -7.39 6.12
CA ILE A 195 -4.31 -6.69 7.25
C ILE A 195 -2.91 -7.27 7.45
N ALA A 196 -1.91 -6.52 7.00
CA ALA A 196 -0.52 -6.92 7.12
C ALA A 196 0.07 -6.28 8.38
N ASP A 197 0.22 -7.06 9.44
CA ASP A 197 0.92 -6.60 10.64
C ASP A 197 2.39 -6.43 10.32
N THR A 198 2.89 -5.20 10.46
CA THR A 198 4.27 -4.84 10.15
C THR A 198 4.94 -4.11 11.32
N ILE A 199 6.24 -4.01 11.24
CA ILE A 199 7.05 -3.19 12.15
C ILE A 199 7.53 -1.98 11.36
N LYS A 200 7.13 -0.77 11.79
CA LYS A 200 7.63 0.46 11.19
C LYS A 200 9.14 0.56 11.36
N GLY A 201 9.86 0.81 10.26
CA GLY A 201 11.31 0.86 10.25
C GLY A 201 12.00 -0.51 10.16
N LYS A 202 11.27 -1.61 9.88
CA LYS A 202 11.80 -2.97 9.79
C LYS A 202 13.03 -3.05 8.88
N GLY A 203 14.09 -3.67 9.38
CA GLY A 203 15.39 -3.84 8.71
C GLY A 203 16.43 -2.79 9.11
N VAL A 204 16.05 -1.73 9.83
CA VAL A 204 16.96 -0.71 10.34
C VAL A 204 16.79 -0.64 11.86
N SER A 205 17.68 -1.26 12.61
CA SER A 205 17.53 -1.54 14.05
C SER A 205 17.17 -0.32 14.90
N PHE A 206 17.74 0.85 14.60
CA PHE A 206 17.45 2.09 15.32
C PHE A 206 16.13 2.77 14.90
N MET A 207 15.48 2.29 13.81
CA MET A 207 14.18 2.77 13.34
C MET A 207 13.04 1.82 13.69
N GLU A 208 13.32 0.59 14.10
CA GLU A 208 12.27 -0.39 14.37
C GLU A 208 11.43 0.00 15.58
N HIS A 209 10.10 0.04 15.38
CA HIS A 209 9.14 0.12 16.48
C HIS A 209 9.07 -1.24 17.23
N PRO A 210 8.98 -1.31 18.57
CA PRO A 210 8.84 -0.16 19.50
C PRO A 210 10.16 0.50 19.93
N ASN A 211 11.31 -0.05 19.60
CA ASN A 211 12.62 0.42 20.10
C ASN A 211 12.93 1.88 19.71
N ALA A 212 12.39 2.33 18.58
CA ALA A 212 12.58 3.69 18.08
C ALA A 212 11.63 4.73 18.70
N ILE A 213 10.70 4.32 19.58
CA ILE A 213 9.85 5.23 20.32
C ILE A 213 10.65 5.74 21.54
N LYS A 214 10.77 7.07 21.65
CA LYS A 214 11.42 7.72 22.78
C LYS A 214 10.56 7.60 24.05
N GLU A 215 11.15 7.92 25.22
CA GLU A 215 10.46 7.93 26.52
C GLU A 215 9.21 8.82 26.55
N ASN A 216 9.14 9.85 25.69
CA ASN A 216 7.97 10.72 25.53
C ASN A 216 6.90 10.17 24.58
N GLY A 217 7.00 8.92 24.13
CA GLY A 217 6.05 8.26 23.23
C GLY A 217 6.17 8.68 21.76
N ILE A 218 7.20 9.44 21.36
CA ILE A 218 7.35 9.96 19.99
C ILE A 218 8.24 9.05 19.15
N TYR A 219 7.74 8.67 17.97
CA TYR A 219 8.51 7.99 16.92
C TYR A 219 9.23 9.00 16.02
N LYS A 220 10.57 9.00 16.05
CA LYS A 220 11.40 10.03 15.39
C LYS A 220 11.41 9.95 13.84
N TRP A 221 11.27 8.76 13.27
CA TRP A 221 11.68 8.45 11.89
C TRP A 221 10.54 8.47 10.85
N HIS A 222 9.45 9.20 11.11
CA HIS A 222 8.38 9.33 10.12
C HIS A 222 8.79 10.23 8.94
N ASP A 223 9.34 11.40 9.25
CA ASP A 223 9.75 12.42 8.27
C ASP A 223 11.25 12.65 8.24
N GLY A 224 11.97 12.19 9.25
CA GLY A 224 13.41 12.41 9.42
C GLY A 224 14.26 11.42 8.65
N ALA A 225 15.32 11.93 8.00
CA ALA A 225 16.45 11.10 7.61
C ALA A 225 17.39 10.92 8.81
N PRO A 226 18.17 9.83 8.86
CA PRO A 226 19.26 9.70 9.82
C PRO A 226 20.25 10.87 9.65
N ASP A 227 20.71 11.41 10.76
CA ASP A 227 21.84 12.32 10.77
C ASP A 227 23.11 11.49 10.46
N ASP A 228 24.10 12.08 9.79
CA ASP A 228 25.40 11.47 9.48
C ASP A 228 26.16 11.09 10.73
#